data_38697739283c3a0db5c7cbd8d33dcb50
#
_entry.id   38697739283c3a0db5c7cbd8d33dcb50
#
_cell.length_a   1.000
_cell.length_b   1.000
_cell.length_c   1.000
_cell.angle_alpha   90.00
_cell.angle_beta   90.00
_cell.angle_gamma   90.00
#
_symmetry.space_group_name_H-M   'P 1'
#
loop_
_entity.id
_entity.type
_entity.pdbx_description
1 polymer ?
#
loop_
_entity_poly.entity_id
_entity_poly.type
_entity_poly.pdbx_seq_one_letter_code
_entity_poly.pdbx_strand_id
1 'polypeptide(L)'
;HPSHPNALLPPLAYADKHDREGAHPTLVSLLQELVSPTDPFLLFLKGVIFRMLHKRIDAMDCLISSVRAFPYNWSAWKELSRTLNLKNAEREQILDLLPASFMSVFFLEYTQRQSTQIDDGHFERIDALLSHFPGSAYLLTCRAQSLYLHQDLEEAADTFQHALELQPYRLDGISEYSNTLYVLDREDTLAQLVQQFAHVSNSAEVWCMRGNFYNQRSEHFRAVESFKQALRMDRGCVAAWILLGHEYLEVKNSHAAAEMYRRAIEMNPHDYRPWHGLGHVYELNEAWSAAIDYYQQCAMIRPYDARMWASLGVCYDRLGQRAQAIECFKRHLACPLTHLESIEAIARIIELYEQDGDSVHATMYHCLLVQVVDRNMAQMDPALLARFVFSYIIAARWEMGELHGR
;
A
#
# COMPACT_ATOMS: atom_id res chain seq x y z
N HIS A 1 -36.97 -19.65 16.82
CA HIS A 1 -36.05 -18.89 16.01
C HIS A 1 -35.48 -17.74 16.83
N PRO A 2 -34.22 -17.74 17.25
CA PRO A 2 -33.55 -16.54 17.71
C PRO A 2 -32.81 -15.88 16.50
N SER A 3 -33.16 -14.65 16.27
CA SER A 3 -32.51 -13.72 15.37
C SER A 3 -31.00 -13.61 15.66
N HIS A 4 -30.14 -13.98 14.71
CA HIS A 4 -28.71 -13.76 14.76
C HIS A 4 -28.39 -12.26 14.67
N PRO A 5 -27.57 -11.68 15.59
CA PRO A 5 -27.16 -10.29 15.54
C PRO A 5 -25.89 -10.05 14.67
N ASN A 6 -25.61 -10.87 13.68
CA ASN A 6 -24.45 -10.76 12.78
C ASN A 6 -24.86 -10.49 11.33
N ALA A 7 -25.78 -9.57 11.12
CA ALA A 7 -25.94 -8.97 9.79
C ALA A 7 -24.79 -7.97 9.58
N LEU A 8 -23.63 -8.46 9.13
CA LEU A 8 -22.59 -7.62 8.52
C LEU A 8 -23.20 -6.95 7.29
N LEU A 9 -23.21 -5.62 7.29
CA LEU A 9 -23.69 -4.79 6.18
C LEU A 9 -22.98 -5.21 4.89
N PRO A 10 -23.71 -5.23 3.75
CA PRO A 10 -23.12 -5.54 2.44
C PRO A 10 -22.00 -4.56 2.12
N PRO A 11 -21.06 -4.91 1.20
CA PRO A 11 -19.98 -4.03 0.79
C PRO A 11 -20.56 -2.68 0.39
N LEU A 12 -20.09 -1.63 1.05
CA LEU A 12 -20.53 -0.26 0.82
C LEU A 12 -20.27 0.07 -0.64
N ALA A 13 -21.34 0.10 -1.45
CA ALA A 13 -21.33 0.86 -2.67
C ALA A 13 -20.90 2.29 -2.29
N TYR A 14 -19.73 2.69 -2.73
CA TYR A 14 -19.16 4.01 -2.51
C TYR A 14 -20.04 5.03 -3.22
N ALA A 15 -21.15 5.39 -2.57
CA ALA A 15 -21.99 6.51 -2.98
C ALA A 15 -21.48 7.72 -2.22
N ASP A 16 -21.02 8.72 -2.98
CA ASP A 16 -20.66 10.04 -2.50
C ASP A 16 -21.72 10.56 -1.51
N LYS A 17 -21.44 10.39 -0.20
CA LYS A 17 -22.31 10.87 0.87
C LYS A 17 -22.13 12.37 1.18
N HIS A 18 -21.28 13.08 0.43
CA HIS A 18 -20.99 14.50 0.66
C HIS A 18 -21.82 15.48 -0.20
N ASP A 19 -22.76 15.01 -1.01
CA ASP A 19 -23.56 15.88 -1.91
C ASP A 19 -24.71 16.67 -1.26
N ARG A 20 -24.74 16.81 0.07
CA ARG A 20 -25.87 17.45 0.77
C ARG A 20 -25.55 18.60 1.74
N GLU A 21 -24.37 19.19 1.72
CA GLU A 21 -24.18 20.49 2.37
C GLU A 21 -24.19 21.57 1.30
N GLY A 22 -25.24 22.40 1.32
CA GLY A 22 -25.44 23.51 0.38
C GLY A 22 -24.21 24.44 0.37
N ALA A 23 -23.82 24.89 -0.82
CA ALA A 23 -22.68 25.77 -1.04
C ALA A 23 -22.64 26.88 0.00
N HIS A 24 -21.55 26.99 0.76
CA HIS A 24 -21.41 27.99 1.83
C HIS A 24 -21.59 29.39 1.21
N PRO A 25 -22.55 30.23 1.63
CA PRO A 25 -22.92 31.46 0.94
C PRO A 25 -21.74 32.44 0.79
N THR A 26 -20.79 32.40 1.74
CA THR A 26 -19.56 33.20 1.68
C THR A 26 -18.62 32.78 0.55
N LEU A 27 -18.54 31.49 0.20
CA LEU A 27 -17.70 31.02 -0.92
C LEU A 27 -18.27 31.48 -2.26
N VAL A 28 -19.59 31.52 -2.39
CA VAL A 28 -20.27 32.00 -3.60
C VAL A 28 -20.07 33.51 -3.77
N SER A 29 -20.16 34.31 -2.69
CA SER A 29 -19.89 35.77 -2.74
C SER A 29 -18.43 36.06 -3.12
N LEU A 30 -17.45 35.30 -2.60
CA LEU A 30 -16.04 35.44 -2.97
C LEU A 30 -15.81 35.10 -4.46
N LEU A 31 -16.51 34.13 -5.02
CA LEU A 31 -16.43 33.85 -6.46
C LEU A 31 -16.96 35.00 -7.32
N GLN A 32 -17.98 35.72 -6.85
CA GLN A 32 -18.50 36.89 -7.56
C GLN A 32 -17.51 38.07 -7.57
N GLU A 33 -16.66 38.18 -6.56
CA GLU A 33 -15.57 39.16 -6.52
C GLU A 33 -14.41 38.75 -7.44
N LEU A 34 -14.18 37.43 -7.66
CA LEU A 34 -13.13 36.85 -8.48
C LEU A 34 -13.59 36.56 -9.92
N VAL A 35 -14.25 37.49 -10.60
CA VAL A 35 -14.88 37.24 -11.93
C VAL A 35 -13.84 36.90 -12.99
N SER A 36 -12.73 37.65 -13.10
CA SER A 36 -11.71 37.45 -14.15
C SER A 36 -10.30 37.79 -13.63
N PRO A 37 -9.76 37.03 -12.67
CA PRO A 37 -8.44 37.30 -12.14
C PRO A 37 -7.37 36.99 -13.17
N THR A 38 -6.40 37.91 -13.34
CA THR A 38 -5.19 37.70 -14.14
C THR A 38 -4.00 37.30 -13.29
N ASP A 39 -4.05 37.60 -11.99
CA ASP A 39 -3.01 37.26 -11.02
C ASP A 39 -2.98 35.75 -10.73
N PRO A 40 -1.79 35.10 -10.78
CA PRO A 40 -1.66 33.66 -10.54
C PRO A 40 -2.17 33.19 -9.18
N PHE A 41 -2.01 34.02 -8.12
CA PHE A 41 -2.46 33.67 -6.76
C PHE A 41 -3.98 33.81 -6.61
N LEU A 42 -4.60 34.77 -7.29
CA LEU A 42 -6.06 34.90 -7.31
C LEU A 42 -6.70 33.74 -8.12
N LEU A 43 -6.05 33.30 -9.23
CA LEU A 43 -6.44 32.10 -9.97
C LEU A 43 -6.34 30.85 -9.07
N PHE A 44 -5.27 30.73 -8.30
CA PHE A 44 -5.12 29.65 -7.32
C PHE A 44 -6.26 29.68 -6.29
N LEU A 45 -6.53 30.83 -5.68
CA LEU A 45 -7.63 30.97 -4.70
C LEU A 45 -8.98 30.58 -5.30
N LYS A 46 -9.28 31.06 -6.52
CA LYS A 46 -10.49 30.69 -7.27
C LYS A 46 -10.59 29.19 -7.50
N GLY A 47 -9.48 28.53 -7.86
CA GLY A 47 -9.42 27.08 -8.01
C GLY A 47 -9.71 26.33 -6.71
N VAL A 48 -9.16 26.80 -5.57
CA VAL A 48 -9.45 26.23 -4.25
C VAL A 48 -10.94 26.36 -3.89
N ILE A 49 -11.55 27.52 -4.16
CA ILE A 49 -12.98 27.75 -3.89
C ILE A 49 -13.83 26.82 -4.76
N PHE A 50 -13.54 26.67 -6.06
CA PHE A 50 -14.25 25.73 -6.93
C PHE A 50 -14.14 24.29 -6.45
N ARG A 51 -12.97 23.86 -5.97
CA ARG A 51 -12.78 22.53 -5.37
C ARG A 51 -13.66 22.35 -4.13
N MET A 52 -13.71 23.35 -3.24
CA MET A 52 -14.57 23.32 -2.04
C MET A 52 -16.07 23.29 -2.39
N LEU A 53 -16.44 23.82 -3.55
CA LEU A 53 -17.81 23.75 -4.11
C LEU A 53 -18.06 22.50 -4.97
N HIS A 54 -17.15 21.52 -4.95
CA HIS A 54 -17.20 20.28 -5.72
C HIS A 54 -17.29 20.49 -7.26
N LYS A 55 -16.92 21.68 -7.77
CA LYS A 55 -16.83 21.99 -9.19
C LYS A 55 -15.44 21.62 -9.73
N ARG A 56 -15.22 20.33 -9.98
CA ARG A 56 -13.91 19.77 -10.28
C ARG A 56 -13.29 20.36 -11.57
N ILE A 57 -14.06 20.47 -12.67
CA ILE A 57 -13.56 20.94 -13.97
C ILE A 57 -13.10 22.39 -13.86
N ASP A 58 -13.96 23.26 -13.31
CA ASP A 58 -13.65 24.68 -13.15
C ASP A 58 -12.42 24.88 -12.23
N ALA A 59 -12.30 24.04 -11.19
CA ALA A 59 -11.14 24.07 -10.29
C ALA A 59 -9.85 23.72 -11.04
N MET A 60 -9.86 22.67 -11.86
CA MET A 60 -8.70 22.25 -12.66
C MET A 60 -8.26 23.33 -13.63
N ASP A 61 -9.18 23.94 -14.38
CA ASP A 61 -8.88 25.00 -15.35
C ASP A 61 -8.24 26.22 -14.68
N CYS A 62 -8.74 26.64 -13.53
CA CYS A 62 -8.17 27.73 -12.76
C CYS A 62 -6.77 27.39 -12.21
N LEU A 63 -6.57 26.17 -11.69
CA LEU A 63 -5.30 25.73 -11.12
C LEU A 63 -4.24 25.55 -12.22
N ILE A 64 -4.59 24.96 -13.38
CA ILE A 64 -3.69 24.85 -14.53
C ILE A 64 -3.27 26.25 -15.01
N SER A 65 -4.21 27.19 -15.13
CA SER A 65 -3.93 28.57 -15.49
C SER A 65 -3.00 29.27 -14.50
N SER A 66 -3.20 29.04 -13.18
CA SER A 66 -2.33 29.56 -12.11
C SER A 66 -0.90 29.02 -12.24
N VAL A 67 -0.76 27.68 -12.44
CA VAL A 67 0.55 27.03 -12.58
C VAL A 67 1.29 27.46 -13.85
N ARG A 68 0.56 27.69 -14.95
CA ARG A 68 1.14 28.20 -16.20
C ARG A 68 1.65 29.63 -16.05
N ALA A 69 0.90 30.47 -15.33
CA ALA A 69 1.28 31.86 -15.10
C ALA A 69 2.44 32.00 -14.10
N PHE A 70 2.48 31.13 -13.06
CA PHE A 70 3.56 31.11 -12.07
C PHE A 70 3.88 29.68 -11.60
N PRO A 71 4.83 28.98 -12.26
CA PRO A 71 5.16 27.58 -11.98
C PRO A 71 5.72 27.31 -10.58
N TYR A 72 6.24 28.32 -9.87
CA TYR A 72 6.87 28.14 -8.56
C TYR A 72 5.89 28.15 -7.39
N ASN A 73 4.60 28.32 -7.63
CA ASN A 73 3.57 28.19 -6.57
C ASN A 73 3.26 26.72 -6.28
N TRP A 74 4.05 26.08 -5.41
CA TRP A 74 3.88 24.68 -5.04
C TRP A 74 2.50 24.37 -4.45
N SER A 75 1.85 25.33 -3.79
CA SER A 75 0.49 25.16 -3.27
C SER A 75 -0.53 24.90 -4.38
N ALA A 76 -0.39 25.55 -5.54
CA ALA A 76 -1.26 25.34 -6.69
C ALA A 76 -1.09 23.90 -7.26
N TRP A 77 0.13 23.39 -7.29
CA TRP A 77 0.42 22.02 -7.69
C TRP A 77 -0.20 20.99 -6.73
N LYS A 78 -0.07 21.20 -5.42
CA LYS A 78 -0.71 20.35 -4.40
C LYS A 78 -2.22 20.32 -4.52
N GLU A 79 -2.87 21.47 -4.73
CA GLU A 79 -4.32 21.52 -4.93
C GLU A 79 -4.74 20.89 -6.25
N LEU A 80 -3.95 21.04 -7.30
CA LEU A 80 -4.18 20.37 -8.57
C LEU A 80 -4.15 18.83 -8.39
N SER A 81 -3.19 18.30 -7.65
CA SER A 81 -3.12 16.85 -7.37
C SER A 81 -4.35 16.33 -6.63
N ARG A 82 -4.91 17.13 -5.72
CA ARG A 82 -6.14 16.76 -4.96
C ARG A 82 -7.39 16.77 -5.83
N THR A 83 -7.39 17.52 -6.94
CA THR A 83 -8.51 17.58 -7.89
C THR A 83 -8.43 16.47 -8.94
N LEU A 84 -7.26 15.85 -9.13
CA LEU A 84 -7.07 14.76 -10.08
C LEU A 84 -7.67 13.46 -9.56
N ASN A 85 -8.44 12.76 -10.40
CA ASN A 85 -8.66 11.35 -10.19
C ASN A 85 -7.39 10.63 -10.64
N LEU A 86 -6.83 9.79 -9.76
CA LEU A 86 -5.57 9.08 -9.95
C LEU A 86 -5.56 8.06 -11.10
N LYS A 87 -6.48 8.17 -12.07
CA LYS A 87 -6.51 7.33 -13.27
C LYS A 87 -5.42 7.81 -14.24
N ASN A 88 -4.56 6.90 -14.66
CA ASN A 88 -3.40 7.18 -15.52
C ASN A 88 -3.74 7.97 -16.79
N ALA A 89 -4.89 7.68 -17.44
CA ALA A 89 -5.29 8.36 -18.68
C ALA A 89 -5.59 9.87 -18.51
N GLU A 90 -6.19 10.30 -17.41
CA GLU A 90 -6.42 11.73 -17.15
C GLU A 90 -5.14 12.46 -16.78
N ARG A 91 -4.21 11.75 -16.15
CA ARG A 91 -2.91 12.27 -15.74
C ARG A 91 -2.05 12.61 -16.97
N GLU A 92 -1.97 11.72 -17.96
CA GLU A 92 -1.22 11.98 -19.21
C GLU A 92 -1.78 13.19 -19.97
N GLN A 93 -3.09 13.30 -20.12
CA GLN A 93 -3.72 14.44 -20.78
C GLN A 93 -3.43 15.78 -20.11
N ILE A 94 -3.31 15.79 -18.78
CA ILE A 94 -3.01 17.02 -18.04
C ILE A 94 -1.55 17.38 -18.14
N LEU A 95 -0.65 16.39 -18.21
CA LEU A 95 0.78 16.63 -18.39
C LEU A 95 1.09 17.43 -19.64
N ASP A 96 0.40 17.17 -20.74
CA ASP A 96 0.53 17.92 -21.99
C ASP A 96 0.06 19.40 -21.84
N LEU A 97 -0.77 19.66 -20.85
CA LEU A 97 -1.26 21.01 -20.53
C LEU A 97 -0.35 21.77 -19.57
N LEU A 98 0.59 21.12 -18.91
CA LEU A 98 1.46 21.75 -17.91
C LEU A 98 2.70 22.41 -18.54
N PRO A 99 3.28 23.43 -17.88
CA PRO A 99 4.51 24.04 -18.39
C PRO A 99 5.68 23.05 -18.34
N ALA A 100 6.50 23.02 -19.38
CA ALA A 100 7.73 22.23 -19.43
C ALA A 100 8.77 22.84 -18.48
N SER A 101 8.71 22.47 -17.20
CA SER A 101 9.62 22.97 -16.15
C SER A 101 9.99 21.82 -15.19
N PHE A 102 11.07 21.99 -14.43
CA PHE A 102 11.42 21.00 -13.39
C PHE A 102 10.31 20.86 -12.33
N MET A 103 9.47 21.88 -12.12
CA MET A 103 8.32 21.79 -11.22
C MET A 103 7.27 20.77 -11.68
N SER A 104 7.11 20.54 -12.97
CA SER A 104 6.23 19.50 -13.50
C SER A 104 6.76 18.10 -13.17
N VAL A 105 8.08 17.91 -13.15
CA VAL A 105 8.70 16.64 -12.73
C VAL A 105 8.48 16.40 -11.24
N PHE A 106 8.67 17.42 -10.40
CA PHE A 106 8.32 17.32 -8.96
C PHE A 106 6.84 16.99 -8.73
N PHE A 107 5.96 17.55 -9.54
CA PHE A 107 4.54 17.28 -9.47
C PHE A 107 4.21 15.84 -9.87
N LEU A 108 4.84 15.32 -10.91
CA LEU A 108 4.72 13.93 -11.32
C LEU A 108 5.10 13.00 -10.18
N GLU A 109 6.27 13.23 -9.59
CA GLU A 109 6.77 12.44 -8.47
C GLU A 109 5.83 12.51 -7.26
N TYR A 110 5.31 13.70 -6.97
CA TYR A 110 4.34 13.90 -5.87
C TYR A 110 3.03 13.14 -6.11
N THR A 111 2.47 13.20 -7.31
CA THR A 111 1.20 12.50 -7.66
C THR A 111 1.38 10.99 -7.74
N GLN A 112 2.53 10.52 -8.20
CA GLN A 112 2.82 9.10 -8.32
C GLN A 112 2.91 8.42 -6.96
N ARG A 113 3.54 9.06 -5.98
CA ARG A 113 3.58 8.55 -4.59
C ARG A 113 2.19 8.43 -3.95
N GLN A 114 1.23 9.28 -4.36
CA GLN A 114 -0.15 9.18 -3.88
C GLN A 114 -0.92 8.02 -4.53
N SER A 115 -0.56 7.63 -5.76
CA SER A 115 -1.26 6.59 -6.53
C SER A 115 -0.87 5.15 -6.18
N THR A 116 0.12 4.93 -5.32
CA THR A 116 0.68 3.60 -4.96
C THR A 116 1.15 2.73 -6.14
N GLN A 117 1.04 3.21 -7.37
CA GLN A 117 1.58 2.57 -8.57
C GLN A 117 2.85 3.31 -9.00
N ILE A 118 3.98 2.64 -8.94
CA ILE A 118 5.28 3.18 -9.33
C ILE A 118 5.54 2.72 -10.77
N ASP A 119 5.75 3.69 -11.70
CA ASP A 119 6.15 3.40 -13.08
C ASP A 119 7.63 3.02 -13.12
N ASP A 120 8.04 2.23 -14.12
CA ASP A 120 9.45 1.82 -14.31
C ASP A 120 10.42 3.00 -14.42
N GLY A 121 10.00 4.16 -14.96
CA GLY A 121 10.81 5.37 -15.07
C GLY A 121 10.83 6.29 -13.83
N HIS A 122 10.18 5.89 -12.73
CA HIS A 122 10.06 6.73 -11.52
C HIS A 122 11.42 6.99 -10.86
N PHE A 123 12.19 5.95 -10.62
CA PHE A 123 13.51 6.08 -9.99
C PHE A 123 14.47 6.87 -10.85
N GLU A 124 14.47 6.66 -12.18
CA GLU A 124 15.29 7.43 -13.12
C GLU A 124 15.00 8.93 -13.05
N ARG A 125 13.72 9.32 -12.93
CA ARG A 125 13.33 10.73 -12.76
C ARG A 125 13.78 11.33 -11.44
N ILE A 126 13.66 10.60 -10.33
CA ILE A 126 14.14 11.06 -9.02
C ILE A 126 15.67 11.18 -9.04
N ASP A 127 16.38 10.22 -9.62
CA ASP A 127 17.84 10.23 -9.70
C ASP A 127 18.32 11.37 -10.62
N ALA A 128 17.59 11.67 -11.70
CA ALA A 128 17.86 12.87 -12.53
C ALA A 128 17.66 14.17 -11.74
N LEU A 129 16.62 14.28 -10.90
CA LEU A 129 16.44 15.43 -10.00
C LEU A 129 17.55 15.51 -8.95
N LEU A 130 17.95 14.39 -8.36
CA LEU A 130 19.05 14.32 -7.40
C LEU A 130 20.39 14.72 -8.02
N SER A 131 20.62 14.41 -9.29
CA SER A 131 21.83 14.87 -10.00
C SER A 131 21.92 16.39 -10.09
N HIS A 132 20.77 17.08 -10.18
CA HIS A 132 20.71 18.55 -10.18
C HIS A 132 20.68 19.15 -8.77
N PHE A 133 20.13 18.42 -7.79
CA PHE A 133 19.94 18.85 -6.40
C PHE A 133 20.48 17.79 -5.40
N PRO A 134 21.80 17.48 -5.39
CA PRO A 134 22.35 16.36 -4.62
C PRO A 134 22.20 16.50 -3.11
N GLY A 135 22.09 17.73 -2.60
CA GLY A 135 21.89 18.01 -1.16
C GLY A 135 20.43 18.15 -0.73
N SER A 136 19.48 17.73 -1.56
CA SER A 136 18.05 17.86 -1.25
C SER A 136 17.54 16.71 -0.38
N ALA A 137 17.47 16.92 0.93
CA ALA A 137 16.85 15.95 1.85
C ALA A 137 15.39 15.64 1.47
N TYR A 138 14.67 16.57 0.84
CA TYR A 138 13.32 16.34 0.32
C TYR A 138 13.30 15.24 -0.76
N LEU A 139 14.17 15.33 -1.76
CA LEU A 139 14.24 14.33 -2.83
C LEU A 139 14.70 12.96 -2.31
N LEU A 140 15.66 12.94 -1.37
CA LEU A 140 16.08 11.71 -0.72
C LEU A 140 14.91 11.07 0.06
N THR A 141 14.15 11.87 0.82
CA THR A 141 12.95 11.36 1.50
C THR A 141 11.91 10.83 0.49
N CYS A 142 11.73 11.51 -0.64
CA CYS A 142 10.84 11.02 -1.71
C CYS A 142 11.32 9.68 -2.28
N ARG A 143 12.63 9.53 -2.55
CA ARG A 143 13.24 8.29 -3.03
C ARG A 143 13.04 7.17 -2.02
N ALA A 144 13.33 7.43 -0.75
CA ALA A 144 13.16 6.46 0.33
C ALA A 144 11.70 6.00 0.50
N GLN A 145 10.73 6.92 0.42
CA GLN A 145 9.31 6.58 0.45
C GLN A 145 8.90 5.71 -0.75
N SER A 146 9.47 5.95 -1.92
CA SER A 146 9.21 5.14 -3.12
C SER A 146 9.82 3.74 -3.00
N LEU A 147 11.04 3.61 -2.47
CA LEU A 147 11.68 2.33 -2.15
C LEU A 147 10.87 1.54 -1.11
N TYR A 148 10.38 2.23 -0.07
CA TYR A 148 9.49 1.61 0.92
C TYR A 148 8.20 1.06 0.28
N LEU A 149 7.59 1.78 -0.65
CA LEU A 149 6.42 1.30 -1.39
C LEU A 149 6.75 0.13 -2.32
N HIS A 150 7.98 0.08 -2.85
CA HIS A 150 8.48 -1.01 -3.70
C HIS A 150 8.93 -2.24 -2.89
N GLN A 151 8.98 -2.13 -1.56
CA GLN A 151 9.44 -3.15 -0.62
C GLN A 151 10.98 -3.35 -0.59
N ASP A 152 11.75 -2.45 -1.16
CA ASP A 152 13.22 -2.43 -1.05
C ASP A 152 13.62 -1.77 0.27
N LEU A 153 13.35 -2.47 1.38
CA LEU A 153 13.39 -1.89 2.72
C LEU A 153 14.80 -1.53 3.18
N GLU A 154 15.82 -2.31 2.79
CA GLU A 154 17.22 -2.04 3.16
C GLU A 154 17.70 -0.72 2.54
N GLU A 155 17.52 -0.56 1.22
CA GLU A 155 17.90 0.67 0.52
C GLU A 155 17.06 1.86 0.98
N ALA A 156 15.78 1.64 1.31
CA ALA A 156 14.92 2.66 1.90
C ALA A 156 15.46 3.17 3.24
N ALA A 157 15.88 2.26 4.14
CA ALA A 157 16.43 2.63 5.44
C ALA A 157 17.70 3.47 5.30
N ASP A 158 18.61 3.06 4.43
CA ASP A 158 19.88 3.79 4.20
C ASP A 158 19.63 5.18 3.59
N THR A 159 18.66 5.27 2.68
CA THR A 159 18.29 6.54 2.05
C THR A 159 17.58 7.49 3.04
N PHE A 160 16.70 6.98 3.92
CA PHE A 160 16.12 7.77 5.01
C PHE A 160 17.18 8.26 5.99
N GLN A 161 18.14 7.40 6.37
CA GLN A 161 19.23 7.79 7.24
C GLN A 161 20.04 8.93 6.62
N HIS A 162 20.41 8.82 5.35
CA HIS A 162 21.13 9.89 4.64
C HIS A 162 20.34 11.19 4.59
N ALA A 163 19.01 11.14 4.38
CA ALA A 163 18.15 12.33 4.42
C ALA A 163 18.16 13.00 5.80
N LEU A 164 18.18 12.23 6.89
CA LEU A 164 18.26 12.74 8.26
C LEU A 164 19.65 13.28 8.63
N GLU A 165 20.73 12.72 8.08
CA GLU A 165 22.09 13.27 8.24
C GLU A 165 22.19 14.70 7.67
N LEU A 166 21.51 14.94 6.51
CA LEU A 166 21.46 16.29 5.94
C LEU A 166 20.51 17.22 6.69
N GLN A 167 19.40 16.73 7.21
CA GLN A 167 18.40 17.48 7.96
C GLN A 167 17.92 16.71 9.20
N PRO A 168 18.63 16.79 10.33
CA PRO A 168 18.42 15.96 11.52
C PRO A 168 17.04 16.06 12.17
N TYR A 169 16.31 17.15 11.96
CA TYR A 169 14.98 17.39 12.57
C TYR A 169 13.85 17.39 11.54
N ARG A 170 14.08 16.79 10.37
CA ARG A 170 13.06 16.66 9.36
C ARG A 170 12.00 15.64 9.81
N LEU A 171 10.73 16.05 9.82
CA LEU A 171 9.61 15.18 10.23
C LEU A 171 9.02 14.39 9.06
N ASP A 172 9.13 14.91 7.81
CA ASP A 172 8.56 14.25 6.64
C ASP A 172 9.19 12.86 6.44
N GLY A 173 8.37 11.81 6.39
CA GLY A 173 8.81 10.43 6.14
C GLY A 173 9.29 9.67 7.39
N ILE A 174 9.25 10.27 8.59
CA ILE A 174 9.68 9.60 9.83
C ILE A 174 8.79 8.39 10.15
N SER A 175 7.50 8.47 9.86
CA SER A 175 6.60 7.36 10.12
C SER A 175 6.93 6.14 9.24
N GLU A 176 7.20 6.37 7.95
CA GLU A 176 7.64 5.33 7.01
C GLU A 176 9.02 4.79 7.38
N TYR A 177 9.96 5.67 7.75
CA TYR A 177 11.29 5.24 8.21
C TYR A 177 11.20 4.38 9.45
N SER A 178 10.43 4.78 10.47
CA SER A 178 10.24 3.99 11.68
C SER A 178 9.58 2.63 11.39
N ASN A 179 8.67 2.58 10.41
CA ASN A 179 8.05 1.35 9.98
C ASN A 179 9.03 0.44 9.21
N THR A 180 9.91 1.04 8.39
CA THR A 180 11.00 0.32 7.73
C THR A 180 11.94 -0.32 8.75
N LEU A 181 12.38 0.45 9.76
CA LEU A 181 13.24 -0.05 10.83
C LEU A 181 12.58 -1.15 11.65
N TYR A 182 11.28 -1.04 11.91
CA TYR A 182 10.48 -2.06 12.59
C TYR A 182 10.46 -3.37 11.81
N VAL A 183 10.19 -3.31 10.49
CA VAL A 183 10.15 -4.52 9.63
C VAL A 183 11.53 -5.17 9.48
N LEU A 184 12.60 -4.36 9.45
CA LEU A 184 13.99 -4.85 9.40
C LEU A 184 14.55 -5.29 10.77
N ASP A 185 13.74 -5.22 11.83
CA ASP A 185 14.14 -5.55 13.21
C ASP A 185 15.37 -4.78 13.72
N ARG A 186 15.52 -3.50 13.26
CA ARG A 186 16.65 -2.62 13.67
C ARG A 186 16.27 -1.83 14.93
N GLU A 187 16.14 -2.52 16.08
CA GLU A 187 15.72 -1.91 17.36
C GLU A 187 16.62 -0.76 17.81
N ASP A 188 17.95 -0.91 17.71
CA ASP A 188 18.92 0.09 18.18
C ASP A 188 18.77 1.42 17.42
N THR A 189 18.61 1.35 16.10
CA THR A 189 18.45 2.56 15.26
C THR A 189 17.11 3.22 15.52
N LEU A 190 16.05 2.44 15.72
CA LEU A 190 14.73 2.96 16.07
C LEU A 190 14.75 3.62 17.46
N ALA A 191 15.45 3.06 18.44
CA ALA A 191 15.63 3.66 19.76
C ALA A 191 16.38 5.01 19.69
N GLN A 192 17.45 5.09 18.90
CA GLN A 192 18.20 6.33 18.66
C GLN A 192 17.30 7.40 18.01
N LEU A 193 16.50 7.01 17.02
CA LEU A 193 15.54 7.90 16.34
C LEU A 193 14.51 8.45 17.35
N VAL A 194 13.95 7.60 18.20
CA VAL A 194 12.99 8.03 19.25
C VAL A 194 13.65 8.98 20.23
N GLN A 195 14.91 8.77 20.61
CA GLN A 195 15.65 9.66 21.50
C GLN A 195 15.93 11.01 20.85
N GLN A 196 16.29 11.04 19.55
CA GLN A 196 16.52 12.26 18.78
C GLN A 196 15.29 13.17 18.77
N PHE A 197 14.10 12.57 18.60
CA PHE A 197 12.81 13.30 18.57
C PHE A 197 12.08 13.31 19.92
N ALA A 198 12.77 13.03 21.05
CA ALA A 198 12.13 12.93 22.36
C ALA A 198 11.41 14.25 22.78
N HIS A 199 11.92 15.39 22.36
CA HIS A 199 11.36 16.71 22.69
C HIS A 199 10.22 17.15 21.75
N VAL A 200 10.00 16.46 20.66
CA VAL A 200 8.94 16.76 19.69
C VAL A 200 7.68 16.02 20.09
N SER A 201 6.67 16.73 20.55
CA SER A 201 5.38 16.13 20.96
C SER A 201 4.20 16.54 20.08
N ASN A 202 4.39 17.48 19.13
CA ASN A 202 3.32 18.10 18.35
C ASN A 202 3.19 17.53 16.93
N SER A 203 3.75 16.35 16.65
CA SER A 203 3.67 15.69 15.33
C SER A 203 3.05 14.32 15.48
N ALA A 204 2.08 14.02 14.60
CA ALA A 204 1.47 12.70 14.51
C ALA A 204 2.50 11.63 14.09
N GLU A 205 3.44 11.99 13.20
CA GLU A 205 4.49 11.08 12.70
C GLU A 205 5.42 10.64 13.83
N VAL A 206 5.80 11.56 14.73
CA VAL A 206 6.63 11.24 15.90
C VAL A 206 5.90 10.30 16.86
N TRP A 207 4.59 10.47 17.02
CA TRP A 207 3.81 9.54 17.84
C TRP A 207 3.65 8.18 17.17
N CYS A 208 3.53 8.10 15.84
CA CYS A 208 3.57 6.83 15.09
C CYS A 208 4.92 6.11 15.30
N MET A 209 6.02 6.83 15.18
CA MET A 209 7.36 6.30 15.42
C MET A 209 7.52 5.74 16.84
N ARG A 210 7.05 6.46 17.87
CA ARG A 210 7.03 5.95 19.26
C ARG A 210 6.16 4.71 19.40
N GLY A 211 5.03 4.66 18.71
CA GLY A 211 4.16 3.49 18.67
C GLY A 211 4.88 2.27 18.10
N ASN A 212 5.58 2.41 16.97
CA ASN A 212 6.37 1.34 16.37
C ASN A 212 7.50 0.86 17.31
N PHE A 213 8.16 1.78 18.01
CA PHE A 213 9.17 1.43 19.02
C PHE A 213 8.60 0.61 20.18
N TYR A 214 7.44 0.99 20.72
CA TYR A 214 6.81 0.23 21.79
C TYR A 214 6.29 -1.12 21.30
N ASN A 215 5.80 -1.18 20.04
CA ASN A 215 5.37 -2.44 19.43
C ASN A 215 6.55 -3.42 19.31
N GLN A 216 7.70 -2.99 18.79
CA GLN A 216 8.90 -3.84 18.69
C GLN A 216 9.33 -4.44 20.02
N ARG A 217 9.08 -3.73 21.13
CA ARG A 217 9.31 -4.19 22.51
C ARG A 217 8.14 -5.00 23.09
N SER A 218 7.14 -5.32 22.30
CA SER A 218 5.90 -5.99 22.74
C SER A 218 5.15 -5.24 23.85
N GLU A 219 5.35 -3.92 23.96
CA GLU A 219 4.66 -3.05 24.91
C GLU A 219 3.34 -2.53 24.29
N HIS A 220 2.44 -3.44 23.91
CA HIS A 220 1.24 -3.16 23.09
C HIS A 220 0.35 -2.04 23.65
N PHE A 221 0.17 -1.96 24.98
CA PHE A 221 -0.64 -0.89 25.59
C PHE A 221 -0.06 0.50 25.36
N ARG A 222 1.27 0.64 25.42
CA ARG A 222 1.95 1.91 25.15
C ARG A 222 1.94 2.25 23.66
N ALA A 223 2.06 1.23 22.80
CA ALA A 223 1.92 1.40 21.36
C ALA A 223 0.52 1.94 21.00
N VAL A 224 -0.55 1.31 21.50
CA VAL A 224 -1.94 1.76 21.31
C VAL A 224 -2.12 3.20 21.78
N GLU A 225 -1.61 3.58 22.98
CA GLU A 225 -1.76 4.95 23.46
C GLU A 225 -0.99 5.94 22.58
N SER A 226 0.21 5.57 22.09
CA SER A 226 1.00 6.41 21.19
C SER A 226 0.28 6.65 19.86
N PHE A 227 -0.30 5.62 19.24
CA PHE A 227 -1.07 5.78 18.00
C PHE A 227 -2.36 6.57 18.23
N LYS A 228 -3.03 6.43 19.38
CA LYS A 228 -4.15 7.29 19.75
C LYS A 228 -3.74 8.75 19.91
N GLN A 229 -2.55 9.02 20.45
CA GLN A 229 -2.03 10.39 20.53
C GLN A 229 -1.73 10.95 19.13
N ALA A 230 -1.17 10.14 18.21
CA ALA A 230 -1.02 10.53 16.82
C ALA A 230 -2.36 10.98 16.21
N LEU A 231 -3.43 10.22 16.42
CA LEU A 231 -4.78 10.52 15.93
C LEU A 231 -5.45 11.72 16.63
N ARG A 232 -5.06 12.05 17.86
CA ARG A 232 -5.48 13.31 18.51
C ARG A 232 -4.84 14.53 17.89
N MET A 233 -3.58 14.40 17.42
CA MET A 233 -2.86 15.48 16.72
C MET A 233 -3.38 15.65 15.29
N ASP A 234 -3.50 14.54 14.55
CA ASP A 234 -3.99 14.55 13.18
C ASP A 234 -4.91 13.35 12.92
N ARG A 235 -6.22 13.60 12.84
CA ARG A 235 -7.21 12.58 12.49
C ARG A 235 -7.11 12.10 11.04
N GLY A 236 -6.46 12.86 10.17
CA GLY A 236 -6.21 12.52 8.77
C GLY A 236 -5.01 11.59 8.59
N CYS A 237 -4.25 11.28 9.64
CA CYS A 237 -3.08 10.40 9.57
C CYS A 237 -3.50 8.95 9.32
N VAL A 238 -3.53 8.55 8.04
CA VAL A 238 -3.92 7.19 7.61
C VAL A 238 -2.99 6.14 8.23
N ALA A 239 -1.69 6.41 8.30
CA ALA A 239 -0.71 5.50 8.89
C ALA A 239 -1.05 5.15 10.34
N ALA A 240 -1.45 6.16 11.15
CA ALA A 240 -1.82 5.93 12.55
C ALA A 240 -3.06 5.04 12.69
N TRP A 241 -4.06 5.18 11.81
CA TRP A 241 -5.23 4.30 11.81
C TRP A 241 -4.86 2.86 11.49
N ILE A 242 -3.98 2.64 10.49
CA ILE A 242 -3.51 1.31 10.08
C ILE A 242 -2.72 0.65 11.20
N LEU A 243 -1.72 1.36 11.75
CA LEU A 243 -0.86 0.85 12.82
C LEU A 243 -1.66 0.53 14.09
N LEU A 244 -2.62 1.39 14.45
CA LEU A 244 -3.53 1.10 15.56
C LEU A 244 -4.39 -0.15 15.31
N GLY A 245 -4.80 -0.37 14.06
CA GLY A 245 -5.50 -1.58 13.64
C GLY A 245 -4.64 -2.84 13.84
N HIS A 246 -3.37 -2.79 13.46
CA HIS A 246 -2.43 -3.90 13.69
C HIS A 246 -2.24 -4.17 15.17
N GLU A 247 -2.06 -3.13 16.00
CA GLU A 247 -1.94 -3.30 17.45
C GLU A 247 -3.17 -3.95 18.09
N TYR A 248 -4.37 -3.57 17.62
CA TYR A 248 -5.58 -4.22 18.14
C TYR A 248 -5.69 -5.69 17.72
N LEU A 249 -5.11 -6.11 16.59
CA LEU A 249 -5.01 -7.53 16.24
C LEU A 249 -4.07 -8.28 17.17
N GLU A 250 -2.89 -7.71 17.49
CA GLU A 250 -1.95 -8.31 18.43
C GLU A 250 -2.58 -8.49 19.83
N VAL A 251 -3.38 -7.53 20.27
CA VAL A 251 -4.13 -7.60 21.53
C VAL A 251 -5.41 -8.48 21.41
N LYS A 252 -5.61 -9.13 20.23
CA LYS A 252 -6.77 -10.02 19.94
C LYS A 252 -8.13 -9.31 20.00
N ASN A 253 -8.17 -8.01 19.71
CA ASN A 253 -9.39 -7.23 19.61
C ASN A 253 -9.78 -7.00 18.15
N SER A 254 -10.26 -8.04 17.47
CA SER A 254 -10.62 -8.02 16.05
C SER A 254 -11.69 -6.96 15.71
N HIS A 255 -12.62 -6.69 16.63
CA HIS A 255 -13.67 -5.70 16.40
C HIS A 255 -13.10 -4.28 16.34
N ALA A 256 -12.23 -3.89 17.28
CA ALA A 256 -11.58 -2.60 17.30
C ALA A 256 -10.63 -2.46 16.08
N ALA A 257 -9.90 -3.51 15.73
CA ALA A 257 -9.05 -3.52 14.54
C ALA A 257 -9.85 -3.23 13.26
N ALA A 258 -10.98 -3.91 13.06
CA ALA A 258 -11.85 -3.69 11.90
C ALA A 258 -12.36 -2.25 11.81
N GLU A 259 -12.72 -1.62 12.93
CA GLU A 259 -13.14 -0.22 12.97
C GLU A 259 -12.00 0.72 12.55
N MET A 260 -10.77 0.49 13.03
CA MET A 260 -9.61 1.30 12.66
C MET A 260 -9.30 1.19 11.16
N TYR A 261 -9.31 -0.01 10.59
CA TYR A 261 -9.10 -0.20 9.16
C TYR A 261 -10.20 0.43 8.30
N ARG A 262 -11.47 0.37 8.72
CA ARG A 262 -12.56 1.06 8.01
C ARG A 262 -12.34 2.57 7.99
N ARG A 263 -11.90 3.17 9.12
CA ARG A 263 -11.54 4.59 9.17
C ARG A 263 -10.37 4.93 8.23
N ALA A 264 -9.36 4.06 8.17
CA ALA A 264 -8.25 4.24 7.23
C ALA A 264 -8.73 4.22 5.76
N ILE A 265 -9.65 3.31 5.39
CA ILE A 265 -10.23 3.22 4.06
C ILE A 265 -11.07 4.48 3.73
N GLU A 266 -11.86 4.99 4.69
CA GLU A 266 -12.63 6.23 4.51
C GLU A 266 -11.72 7.42 4.18
N MET A 267 -10.51 7.47 4.78
CA MET A 267 -9.54 8.54 4.52
C MET A 267 -8.80 8.36 3.20
N ASN A 268 -8.36 7.14 2.90
CA ASN A 268 -7.66 6.80 1.65
C ASN A 268 -8.06 5.42 1.11
N PRO A 269 -9.05 5.36 0.22
CA PRO A 269 -9.53 4.09 -0.36
C PRO A 269 -8.54 3.44 -1.32
N HIS A 270 -7.51 4.16 -1.78
CA HIS A 270 -6.47 3.65 -2.69
C HIS A 270 -5.28 3.02 -1.97
N ASP A 271 -5.22 3.08 -0.64
CA ASP A 271 -4.21 2.37 0.14
C ASP A 271 -4.65 0.90 0.33
N TYR A 272 -3.85 -0.05 -0.14
CA TYR A 272 -4.16 -1.48 -0.04
C TYR A 272 -4.06 -2.02 1.40
N ARG A 273 -3.22 -1.43 2.25
CA ARG A 273 -2.89 -1.94 3.59
C ARG A 273 -4.12 -2.12 4.50
N PRO A 274 -5.03 -1.14 4.63
CA PRO A 274 -6.21 -1.34 5.47
C PRO A 274 -7.21 -2.34 4.87
N TRP A 275 -7.29 -2.47 3.53
CA TRP A 275 -8.09 -3.53 2.89
C TRP A 275 -7.55 -4.92 3.23
N HIS A 276 -6.22 -5.08 3.15
CA HIS A 276 -5.56 -6.32 3.56
C HIS A 276 -5.80 -6.62 5.04
N GLY A 277 -5.64 -5.61 5.92
CA GLY A 277 -5.92 -5.73 7.35
C GLY A 277 -7.34 -6.19 7.65
N LEU A 278 -8.36 -5.65 6.95
CA LEU A 278 -9.74 -6.12 7.07
C LEU A 278 -9.90 -7.56 6.58
N GLY A 279 -9.32 -7.91 5.43
CA GLY A 279 -9.30 -9.30 4.95
C GLY A 279 -8.77 -10.25 6.02
N HIS A 280 -7.64 -9.89 6.65
CA HIS A 280 -7.02 -10.69 7.72
C HIS A 280 -7.90 -10.77 8.99
N VAL A 281 -8.58 -9.68 9.38
CA VAL A 281 -9.56 -9.72 10.49
C VAL A 281 -10.67 -10.73 10.21
N TYR A 282 -11.23 -10.74 9.00
CA TYR A 282 -12.30 -11.67 8.64
C TYR A 282 -11.79 -13.11 8.49
N GLU A 283 -10.56 -13.29 8.02
CA GLU A 283 -9.87 -14.57 7.98
C GLU A 283 -9.69 -15.17 9.37
N LEU A 284 -9.21 -14.39 10.35
CA LEU A 284 -9.07 -14.81 11.74
C LEU A 284 -10.41 -15.19 12.39
N ASN A 285 -11.50 -14.57 11.93
CA ASN A 285 -12.85 -14.88 12.37
C ASN A 285 -13.54 -16.01 11.53
N GLU A 286 -12.78 -16.69 10.68
CA GLU A 286 -13.24 -17.76 9.79
C GLU A 286 -14.38 -17.33 8.81
N ALA A 287 -14.53 -16.03 8.60
CA ALA A 287 -15.52 -15.46 7.68
C ALA A 287 -14.92 -15.35 6.25
N TRP A 288 -14.56 -16.49 5.67
CA TRP A 288 -13.81 -16.59 4.42
C TRP A 288 -14.45 -15.85 3.23
N SER A 289 -15.78 -15.90 3.10
CA SER A 289 -16.47 -15.20 2.02
C SER A 289 -16.30 -13.68 2.10
N ALA A 290 -16.39 -13.11 3.31
CA ALA A 290 -16.15 -11.69 3.52
C ALA A 290 -14.67 -11.31 3.33
N ALA A 291 -13.75 -12.18 3.77
CA ALA A 291 -12.31 -11.97 3.57
C ALA A 291 -11.96 -11.87 2.08
N ILE A 292 -12.56 -12.70 1.22
CA ILE A 292 -12.37 -12.68 -0.22
C ILE A 292 -12.71 -11.31 -0.82
N ASP A 293 -13.84 -10.71 -0.44
CA ASP A 293 -14.26 -9.41 -0.97
C ASP A 293 -13.19 -8.33 -0.70
N TYR A 294 -12.60 -8.32 0.49
CA TYR A 294 -11.55 -7.37 0.87
C TYR A 294 -10.21 -7.66 0.18
N TYR A 295 -9.81 -8.92 0.08
CA TYR A 295 -8.59 -9.29 -0.61
C TYR A 295 -8.68 -9.08 -2.13
N GLN A 296 -9.88 -9.21 -2.74
CA GLN A 296 -10.09 -8.84 -4.14
C GLN A 296 -9.88 -7.34 -4.37
N GLN A 297 -10.33 -6.47 -3.43
CA GLN A 297 -10.04 -5.04 -3.51
C GLN A 297 -8.53 -4.77 -3.42
N CYS A 298 -7.80 -5.48 -2.56
CA CYS A 298 -6.34 -5.41 -2.52
C CYS A 298 -5.71 -5.79 -3.85
N ALA A 299 -6.12 -6.91 -4.45
CA ALA A 299 -5.59 -7.39 -5.72
C ALA A 299 -5.93 -6.44 -6.89
N MET A 300 -7.05 -5.70 -6.83
CA MET A 300 -7.33 -4.64 -7.81
C MET A 300 -6.43 -3.42 -7.65
N ILE A 301 -6.03 -3.08 -6.43
CA ILE A 301 -5.12 -1.95 -6.15
C ILE A 301 -3.68 -2.36 -6.49
N ARG A 302 -3.27 -3.58 -6.12
CA ARG A 302 -1.93 -4.13 -6.34
C ARG A 302 -1.98 -5.52 -7.00
N PRO A 303 -2.17 -5.61 -8.33
CA PRO A 303 -2.32 -6.88 -9.04
C PRO A 303 -1.04 -7.73 -9.09
N TYR A 304 0.13 -7.13 -8.87
CA TYR A 304 1.44 -7.81 -8.89
C TYR A 304 1.99 -8.13 -7.50
N ASP A 305 1.23 -7.89 -6.43
CA ASP A 305 1.63 -8.27 -5.06
C ASP A 305 1.25 -9.73 -4.80
N ALA A 306 2.26 -10.59 -4.69
CA ALA A 306 2.10 -12.01 -4.49
C ALA A 306 1.27 -12.37 -3.25
N ARG A 307 1.43 -11.64 -2.15
CA ARG A 307 0.74 -11.88 -0.88
C ARG A 307 -0.78 -11.85 -1.02
N MET A 308 -1.30 -10.94 -1.87
CA MET A 308 -2.75 -10.80 -2.09
C MET A 308 -3.33 -12.05 -2.74
N TRP A 309 -2.62 -12.59 -3.73
CA TRP A 309 -3.04 -13.81 -4.41
C TRP A 309 -2.93 -15.05 -3.53
N ALA A 310 -1.90 -15.13 -2.66
CA ALA A 310 -1.77 -16.20 -1.68
C ALA A 310 -2.96 -16.19 -0.69
N SER A 311 -3.27 -15.04 -0.09
CA SER A 311 -4.39 -14.91 0.86
C SER A 311 -5.74 -15.25 0.20
N LEU A 312 -5.98 -14.78 -1.03
CA LEU A 312 -7.16 -15.17 -1.82
C LEU A 312 -7.21 -16.69 -2.06
N GLY A 313 -6.09 -17.28 -2.45
CA GLY A 313 -5.99 -18.74 -2.68
C GLY A 313 -6.36 -19.54 -1.44
N VAL A 314 -5.84 -19.15 -0.27
CA VAL A 314 -6.17 -19.79 1.01
C VAL A 314 -7.65 -19.64 1.34
N CYS A 315 -8.24 -18.45 1.17
CA CYS A 315 -9.66 -18.24 1.45
C CYS A 315 -10.57 -19.09 0.54
N TYR A 316 -10.27 -19.17 -0.78
CA TYR A 316 -11.02 -20.00 -1.71
C TYR A 316 -10.89 -21.48 -1.40
N ASP A 317 -9.69 -21.94 -1.01
CA ASP A 317 -9.45 -23.32 -0.60
C ASP A 317 -10.27 -23.69 0.65
N ARG A 318 -10.31 -22.82 1.68
CA ARG A 318 -11.13 -23.00 2.88
C ARG A 318 -12.62 -23.08 2.59
N LEU A 319 -13.09 -22.40 1.55
CA LEU A 319 -14.49 -22.51 1.07
C LEU A 319 -14.74 -23.75 0.17
N GLY A 320 -13.71 -24.54 -0.12
CA GLY A 320 -13.81 -25.68 -1.01
C GLY A 320 -13.92 -25.33 -2.51
N GLN A 321 -13.65 -24.06 -2.86
CA GLN A 321 -13.67 -23.57 -4.25
C GLN A 321 -12.30 -23.78 -4.92
N ARG A 322 -11.92 -25.04 -5.13
CA ARG A 322 -10.57 -25.47 -5.55
C ARG A 322 -10.12 -24.85 -6.86
N ALA A 323 -10.98 -24.78 -7.87
CA ALA A 323 -10.62 -24.20 -9.17
C ALA A 323 -10.17 -22.74 -9.05
N GLN A 324 -10.86 -21.94 -8.21
CA GLN A 324 -10.51 -20.55 -7.97
C GLN A 324 -9.24 -20.44 -7.11
N ALA A 325 -9.06 -21.32 -6.13
CA ALA A 325 -7.85 -21.39 -5.33
C ALA A 325 -6.61 -21.66 -6.21
N ILE A 326 -6.71 -22.64 -7.11
CA ILE A 326 -5.63 -22.97 -8.05
C ILE A 326 -5.30 -21.75 -8.94
N GLU A 327 -6.30 -21.07 -9.46
CA GLU A 327 -6.08 -19.87 -10.29
C GLU A 327 -5.39 -18.74 -9.51
N CYS A 328 -5.76 -18.53 -8.24
CA CYS A 328 -5.09 -17.57 -7.38
C CYS A 328 -3.63 -17.96 -7.11
N PHE A 329 -3.34 -19.22 -6.79
CA PHE A 329 -1.96 -19.66 -6.59
C PHE A 329 -1.13 -19.63 -7.88
N LYS A 330 -1.71 -19.84 -9.06
CA LYS A 330 -1.02 -19.62 -10.34
C LYS A 330 -0.65 -18.16 -10.54
N ARG A 331 -1.53 -17.24 -10.21
CA ARG A 331 -1.24 -15.80 -10.26
C ARG A 331 -0.18 -15.40 -9.22
N HIS A 332 -0.23 -16.00 -8.04
CA HIS A 332 0.81 -15.86 -7.04
C HIS A 332 2.18 -16.27 -7.60
N LEU A 333 2.29 -17.42 -8.28
CA LEU A 333 3.52 -17.87 -8.93
C LEU A 333 3.99 -16.99 -10.09
N ALA A 334 3.10 -16.22 -10.71
CA ALA A 334 3.45 -15.28 -11.78
C ALA A 334 4.04 -13.96 -11.25
N CYS A 335 3.95 -13.72 -9.94
CA CYS A 335 4.55 -12.57 -9.28
C CYS A 335 6.03 -12.81 -8.94
N PRO A 336 6.84 -11.77 -8.69
CA PRO A 336 8.17 -11.92 -8.13
C PRO A 336 8.10 -12.57 -6.75
N LEU A 337 8.68 -13.73 -6.58
CA LEU A 337 8.65 -14.53 -5.35
C LEU A 337 10.06 -14.91 -4.91
N THR A 338 10.20 -15.12 -3.61
CA THR A 338 11.35 -15.89 -3.08
C THR A 338 11.23 -17.37 -3.48
N HIS A 339 12.35 -18.07 -3.45
CA HIS A 339 12.35 -19.51 -3.78
C HIS A 339 11.47 -20.34 -2.83
N LEU A 340 11.42 -19.97 -1.55
CA LEU A 340 10.62 -20.65 -0.54
C LEU A 340 9.12 -20.46 -0.80
N GLU A 341 8.69 -19.23 -1.06
CA GLU A 341 7.29 -18.91 -1.39
C GLU A 341 6.83 -19.65 -2.66
N SER A 342 7.71 -19.73 -3.67
CA SER A 342 7.43 -20.50 -4.91
C SER A 342 7.21 -21.98 -4.62
N ILE A 343 8.04 -22.59 -3.77
CA ILE A 343 7.94 -23.99 -3.37
C ILE A 343 6.63 -24.25 -2.62
N GLU A 344 6.27 -23.41 -1.66
CA GLU A 344 5.04 -23.54 -0.89
C GLU A 344 3.79 -23.42 -1.78
N ALA A 345 3.80 -22.46 -2.70
CA ALA A 345 2.70 -22.27 -3.64
C ALA A 345 2.53 -23.47 -4.59
N ILE A 346 3.64 -24.01 -5.13
CA ILE A 346 3.60 -25.20 -6.00
C ILE A 346 3.09 -26.39 -5.21
N ALA A 347 3.58 -26.62 -3.99
CA ALA A 347 3.14 -27.72 -3.15
C ALA A 347 1.63 -27.64 -2.89
N ARG A 348 1.10 -26.42 -2.64
CA ARG A 348 -0.33 -26.24 -2.44
C ARG A 348 -1.16 -26.51 -3.68
N ILE A 349 -0.69 -26.10 -4.86
CA ILE A 349 -1.34 -26.43 -6.15
C ILE A 349 -1.38 -27.94 -6.37
N ILE A 350 -0.29 -28.67 -6.06
CA ILE A 350 -0.24 -30.12 -6.16
C ILE A 350 -1.31 -30.75 -5.28
N GLU A 351 -1.37 -30.37 -3.99
CA GLU A 351 -2.39 -30.88 -3.05
C GLU A 351 -3.81 -30.69 -3.57
N LEU A 352 -4.11 -29.52 -4.16
CA LEU A 352 -5.44 -29.21 -4.71
C LEU A 352 -5.77 -30.07 -5.94
N TYR A 353 -4.82 -30.29 -6.87
CA TYR A 353 -5.03 -31.14 -8.02
C TYR A 353 -5.17 -32.61 -7.63
N GLU A 354 -4.40 -33.11 -6.64
CA GLU A 354 -4.54 -34.45 -6.10
C GLU A 354 -5.93 -34.67 -5.47
N GLN A 355 -6.44 -33.70 -4.74
CA GLN A 355 -7.77 -33.74 -4.15
C GLN A 355 -8.89 -33.73 -5.20
N ASP A 356 -8.67 -33.09 -6.36
CA ASP A 356 -9.60 -33.08 -7.49
C ASP A 356 -9.47 -34.35 -8.37
N GLY A 357 -8.45 -35.18 -8.12
CA GLY A 357 -8.17 -36.41 -8.89
C GLY A 357 -7.53 -36.16 -10.26
N ASP A 358 -7.07 -34.93 -10.51
CA ASP A 358 -6.36 -34.57 -11.76
C ASP A 358 -4.88 -34.90 -11.65
N SER A 359 -4.56 -36.19 -11.91
CA SER A 359 -3.20 -36.71 -11.81
C SER A 359 -2.25 -36.12 -12.85
N VAL A 360 -2.77 -35.65 -13.99
CA VAL A 360 -1.93 -35.11 -15.07
C VAL A 360 -1.35 -33.77 -14.66
N HIS A 361 -2.20 -32.82 -14.23
CA HIS A 361 -1.73 -31.52 -13.78
C HIS A 361 -0.92 -31.63 -12.49
N ALA A 362 -1.32 -32.51 -11.55
CA ALA A 362 -0.52 -32.75 -10.34
C ALA A 362 0.91 -33.17 -10.71
N THR A 363 1.07 -34.12 -11.66
CA THR A 363 2.40 -34.57 -12.09
C THR A 363 3.23 -33.47 -12.75
N MET A 364 2.60 -32.61 -13.58
CA MET A 364 3.29 -31.46 -14.18
C MET A 364 3.87 -30.52 -13.10
N TYR A 365 3.08 -30.25 -12.04
CA TYR A 365 3.56 -29.39 -10.93
C TYR A 365 4.59 -30.09 -10.04
N HIS A 366 4.54 -31.44 -9.91
CA HIS A 366 5.63 -32.19 -9.29
C HIS A 366 6.94 -32.05 -10.07
N CYS A 367 6.92 -32.13 -11.40
CA CYS A 367 8.10 -31.89 -12.22
C CYS A 367 8.63 -30.43 -12.05
N LEU A 368 7.73 -29.47 -12.03
CA LEU A 368 8.10 -28.06 -11.80
C LEU A 368 8.74 -27.88 -10.41
N LEU A 369 8.17 -28.49 -9.37
CA LEU A 369 8.69 -28.45 -8.01
C LEU A 369 10.14 -29.00 -7.96
N VAL A 370 10.40 -30.13 -8.60
CA VAL A 370 11.74 -30.72 -8.68
C VAL A 370 12.71 -29.74 -9.33
N GLN A 371 12.34 -29.11 -10.45
CA GLN A 371 13.20 -28.14 -11.14
C GLN A 371 13.54 -26.92 -10.27
N VAL A 372 12.57 -26.43 -9.48
CA VAL A 372 12.79 -25.29 -8.57
C VAL A 372 13.67 -25.71 -7.39
N VAL A 373 13.47 -26.90 -6.85
CA VAL A 373 14.26 -27.45 -5.74
C VAL A 373 15.69 -27.72 -6.18
N ASP A 374 15.91 -28.36 -7.36
CA ASP A 374 17.26 -28.66 -7.86
C ASP A 374 18.13 -27.44 -8.06
N ARG A 375 17.53 -26.32 -8.50
CA ARG A 375 18.24 -25.05 -8.65
C ARG A 375 18.71 -24.46 -7.32
N ASN A 376 18.11 -24.86 -6.19
CA ASN A 376 18.30 -24.23 -4.87
C ASN A 376 18.71 -25.22 -3.77
N MET A 377 19.07 -26.46 -4.13
CA MET A 377 19.40 -27.53 -3.16
C MET A 377 20.41 -27.12 -2.07
N ALA A 378 21.38 -26.24 -2.39
CA ALA A 378 22.43 -25.84 -1.46
C ALA A 378 21.93 -24.96 -0.30
N GLN A 379 20.71 -24.41 -0.39
CA GLN A 379 20.16 -23.45 0.58
C GLN A 379 18.96 -24.01 1.37
N MET A 380 18.56 -25.27 1.13
CA MET A 380 17.34 -25.84 1.69
C MET A 380 17.55 -26.65 2.97
N ASP A 381 16.57 -26.54 3.87
CA ASP A 381 16.51 -27.35 5.10
C ASP A 381 16.33 -28.85 4.71
N PRO A 382 17.11 -29.78 5.31
CA PRO A 382 16.96 -31.22 5.10
C PRO A 382 15.55 -31.77 5.38
N ALA A 383 14.82 -31.16 6.30
CA ALA A 383 13.42 -31.54 6.59
C ALA A 383 12.47 -31.23 5.45
N LEU A 384 12.68 -30.12 4.75
CA LEU A 384 11.94 -29.76 3.53
C LEU A 384 12.30 -30.70 2.38
N LEU A 385 13.56 -31.05 2.20
CA LEU A 385 14.01 -32.00 1.18
C LEU A 385 13.32 -33.37 1.34
N ALA A 386 13.14 -33.86 2.56
CA ALA A 386 12.47 -35.12 2.80
C ALA A 386 11.00 -35.13 2.30
N ARG A 387 10.29 -34.01 2.40
CA ARG A 387 8.92 -33.86 1.87
C ARG A 387 8.86 -33.94 0.34
N PHE A 388 9.94 -33.64 -0.36
CA PHE A 388 10.00 -33.62 -1.82
C PHE A 388 10.50 -34.92 -2.45
N VAL A 389 10.98 -35.89 -1.66
CA VAL A 389 11.39 -37.20 -2.15
C VAL A 389 10.27 -37.87 -2.97
N PHE A 390 9.01 -37.73 -2.54
CA PHE A 390 7.86 -38.23 -3.27
C PHE A 390 7.68 -37.56 -4.63
N SER A 391 7.87 -36.26 -4.72
CA SER A 391 7.82 -35.48 -5.96
C SER A 391 8.92 -35.94 -6.95
N TYR A 392 10.13 -36.22 -6.46
CA TYR A 392 11.20 -36.80 -7.28
C TYR A 392 10.82 -38.16 -7.86
N ILE A 393 10.21 -39.04 -7.07
CA ILE A 393 9.77 -40.37 -7.54
C ILE A 393 8.70 -40.23 -8.62
N ILE A 394 7.73 -39.32 -8.44
CA ILE A 394 6.67 -39.09 -9.43
C ILE A 394 7.26 -38.47 -10.70
N ALA A 395 8.11 -37.49 -10.62
CA ALA A 395 8.76 -36.85 -11.77
C ALA A 395 9.60 -37.90 -12.56
N ALA A 396 10.41 -38.71 -11.87
CA ALA A 396 11.20 -39.74 -12.50
C ALA A 396 10.33 -40.79 -13.23
N ARG A 397 9.20 -41.20 -12.65
CA ARG A 397 8.25 -42.13 -13.31
C ARG A 397 7.59 -41.51 -14.53
N TRP A 398 7.28 -40.21 -14.48
CA TRP A 398 6.75 -39.46 -15.62
C TRP A 398 7.76 -39.42 -16.78
N GLU A 399 9.01 -39.10 -16.51
CA GLU A 399 10.10 -39.10 -17.51
C GLU A 399 10.34 -40.45 -18.12
N MET A 400 10.18 -41.52 -17.34
CA MET A 400 10.27 -42.91 -17.85
C MET A 400 9.04 -43.40 -18.64
N GLY A 401 8.00 -42.55 -18.79
CA GLY A 401 6.78 -42.89 -19.54
C GLY A 401 5.82 -43.82 -18.82
N GLU A 402 6.05 -44.15 -17.55
CA GLU A 402 5.22 -45.12 -16.81
C GLU A 402 3.83 -44.60 -16.42
N LEU A 403 3.63 -43.25 -16.45
CA LEU A 403 2.39 -42.59 -16.05
C LEU A 403 1.46 -42.24 -17.24
N HIS A 404 1.87 -42.47 -18.47
CA HIS A 404 1.08 -42.16 -19.69
C HIS A 404 -0.04 -43.17 -20.01
N GLY A 405 -0.26 -44.18 -19.18
CA GLY A 405 -1.15 -45.32 -19.46
C GLY A 405 -2.33 -45.51 -18.50
N ARG A 406 -2.73 -44.51 -17.74
CA ARG A 406 -3.93 -44.63 -16.88
C ARG A 406 -4.86 -43.45 -17.01
#